data_76e6089d65291db3a9470767d6649bc3
#
_entry.id   76e6089d65291db3a9470767d6649bc3
#
_cell.length_a   1.000
_cell.length_b   1.000
_cell.length_c   1.000
_cell.angle_alpha   90.00
_cell.angle_beta   90.00
_cell.angle_gamma   90.00
#
_symmetry.space_group_name_H-M   'P 1'
#
loop_
_entity.id
_entity.type
_entity.pdbx_description
1 polymer ?
#
loop_
_entity_poly.entity_id
_entity_poly.type
_entity_poly.pdbx_seq_one_letter_code
_entity_poly.pdbx_strand_id
1 'polypeptide(L)'
;MEEERLISSETKRVEDLDDNLIRPTRLADYIGQEKVKEQMSIFIEAARNREEALDHTLVFGPPGLGKTTLANIIAHELGANIKTTSGPVLEKAGDLAAMLTNLESGDVLFIDEIHRLSPAIEEILYPAMEDYKLDIMIGEGPAARSIKLDLPPFTLVGATT
;
A
#
# COMPACT_ATOMS: atom_id res chain seq x y z
N MET A 1 31.13 -23.94 1.34
CA MET A 1 30.35 -22.94 2.09
C MET A 1 30.53 -21.53 1.55
N GLU A 2 31.72 -21.06 1.27
CA GLU A 2 31.91 -19.74 0.64
C GLU A 2 31.47 -19.69 -0.82
N GLU A 3 31.67 -20.76 -1.59
CA GLU A 3 31.19 -20.84 -2.98
C GLU A 3 29.65 -20.86 -3.08
N GLU A 4 28.96 -21.56 -2.17
CA GLU A 4 27.49 -21.55 -2.13
C GLU A 4 26.91 -20.17 -1.77
N ARG A 5 27.61 -19.41 -0.92
CA ARG A 5 27.20 -18.04 -0.57
C ARG A 5 27.37 -17.07 -1.74
N LEU A 6 28.46 -17.23 -2.50
CA LEU A 6 28.71 -16.41 -3.68
C LEU A 6 27.69 -16.70 -4.79
N ILE A 7 27.37 -17.96 -5.02
CA ILE A 7 26.40 -18.39 -6.02
C ILE A 7 24.98 -17.91 -5.62
N SER A 8 24.61 -17.99 -4.34
CA SER A 8 23.29 -17.53 -3.89
C SER A 8 23.14 -16.01 -3.93
N SER A 9 24.21 -15.24 -3.71
CA SER A 9 24.16 -13.78 -3.82
C SER A 9 24.16 -13.30 -5.27
N GLU A 10 24.86 -13.98 -6.16
CA GLU A 10 24.80 -13.71 -7.60
C GLU A 10 23.45 -14.10 -8.20
N THR A 11 22.88 -15.24 -7.78
CA THR A 11 21.55 -15.67 -8.20
C THR A 11 20.48 -14.70 -7.72
N LYS A 12 20.57 -14.18 -6.50
CA LYS A 12 19.66 -13.13 -5.99
C LYS A 12 19.79 -11.83 -6.78
N ARG A 13 21.02 -11.42 -7.16
CA ARG A 13 21.21 -10.22 -7.97
C ARG A 13 20.65 -10.37 -9.39
N VAL A 14 20.80 -11.55 -9.99
CA VAL A 14 20.25 -11.84 -11.31
C VAL A 14 18.74 -11.94 -11.23
N GLU A 15 18.17 -12.55 -10.18
CA GLU A 15 16.72 -12.59 -9.95
C GLU A 15 16.16 -11.19 -9.70
N ASP A 16 16.83 -10.34 -8.91
CA ASP A 16 16.43 -8.96 -8.66
C ASP A 16 16.49 -8.10 -9.93
N LEU A 17 17.50 -8.32 -10.79
CA LEU A 17 17.62 -7.66 -12.08
C LEU A 17 16.55 -8.14 -13.07
N ASP A 18 16.27 -9.44 -13.11
CA ASP A 18 15.20 -10.01 -13.92
C ASP A 18 13.83 -9.56 -13.44
N ASP A 19 13.61 -9.50 -12.12
CA ASP A 19 12.39 -8.96 -11.53
C ASP A 19 12.19 -7.49 -11.90
N ASN A 20 13.25 -6.68 -11.89
CA ASN A 20 13.19 -5.28 -12.28
C ASN A 20 12.94 -5.11 -13.80
N LEU A 21 13.41 -6.05 -14.63
CA LEU A 21 13.18 -6.07 -16.07
C LEU A 21 11.79 -6.59 -16.43
N ILE A 22 11.25 -7.55 -15.64
CA ILE A 22 9.97 -8.20 -15.88
C ILE A 22 8.82 -7.41 -15.25
N ARG A 23 9.05 -6.76 -14.10
CA ARG A 23 8.02 -5.96 -13.44
C ARG A 23 7.99 -4.55 -14.01
N PRO A 24 6.90 -4.17 -14.68
CA PRO A 24 6.77 -2.82 -15.20
C PRO A 24 6.69 -1.81 -14.04
N THR A 25 7.35 -0.67 -14.19
CA THR A 25 7.30 0.45 -13.24
C THR A 25 6.32 1.52 -13.68
N ARG A 26 5.87 1.48 -14.93
CA ARG A 26 4.91 2.43 -15.48
C ARG A 26 3.63 1.72 -15.89
N LEU A 27 2.52 2.41 -15.75
CA LEU A 27 1.23 1.88 -16.19
C LEU A 27 1.23 1.55 -17.68
N ALA A 28 1.90 2.34 -18.50
CA ALA A 28 2.01 2.11 -19.95
C ALA A 28 2.70 0.77 -20.28
N ASP A 29 3.62 0.33 -19.44
CA ASP A 29 4.36 -0.92 -19.63
C ASP A 29 3.66 -2.13 -18.99
N TYR A 30 2.59 -1.91 -18.25
CA TYR A 30 1.82 -2.97 -17.60
C TYR A 30 1.00 -3.75 -18.63
N ILE A 31 1.29 -5.04 -18.75
CA ILE A 31 0.63 -5.94 -19.70
C ILE A 31 -0.47 -6.73 -19.00
N GLY A 32 -1.69 -6.63 -19.49
CA GLY A 32 -2.86 -7.34 -18.97
C GLY A 32 -3.98 -6.39 -18.59
N GLN A 33 -5.20 -6.89 -18.43
CA GLN A 33 -6.39 -6.17 -18.00
C GLN A 33 -6.48 -4.72 -18.53
N GLU A 34 -6.56 -4.57 -19.85
CA GLU A 34 -6.51 -3.25 -20.53
C GLU A 34 -7.53 -2.25 -20.00
N LYS A 35 -8.72 -2.71 -19.59
CA LYS A 35 -9.75 -1.85 -19.02
C LYS A 35 -9.33 -1.25 -17.68
N VAL A 36 -8.72 -2.06 -16.82
CA VAL A 36 -8.19 -1.60 -15.52
C VAL A 36 -7.07 -0.60 -15.74
N LYS A 37 -6.17 -0.90 -16.65
CA LYS A 37 -5.08 -0.02 -17.04
C LYS A 37 -5.59 1.34 -17.54
N GLU A 38 -6.60 1.35 -18.39
CA GLU A 38 -7.20 2.58 -18.93
C GLU A 38 -7.86 3.40 -17.82
N GLN A 39 -8.66 2.77 -16.96
CA GLN A 39 -9.30 3.44 -15.83
C GLN A 39 -8.26 4.00 -14.84
N MET A 40 -7.25 3.24 -14.51
CA MET A 40 -6.18 3.69 -13.61
C MET A 40 -5.42 4.87 -14.20
N SER A 41 -5.17 4.86 -15.51
CA SER A 41 -4.52 5.97 -16.21
C SER A 41 -5.30 7.27 -16.05
N ILE A 42 -6.62 7.21 -16.21
CA ILE A 42 -7.50 8.38 -16.07
C ILE A 42 -7.47 8.90 -14.62
N PHE A 43 -7.61 8.04 -13.63
CA PHE A 43 -7.62 8.43 -12.22
C PHE A 43 -6.28 9.02 -11.78
N ILE A 44 -5.17 8.41 -12.19
CA ILE A 44 -3.82 8.88 -11.87
C ILE A 44 -3.58 10.26 -12.50
N GLU A 45 -3.93 10.44 -13.74
CA GLU A 45 -3.78 11.73 -14.43
C GLU A 45 -4.62 12.82 -13.79
N ALA A 46 -5.87 12.52 -13.41
CA ALA A 46 -6.75 13.46 -12.72
C ALA A 46 -6.17 13.86 -11.35
N ALA A 47 -5.68 12.91 -10.57
CA ALA A 47 -5.07 13.19 -9.26
C ALA A 47 -3.78 14.02 -9.42
N ARG A 48 -2.96 13.71 -10.41
CA ARG A 48 -1.74 14.45 -10.72
C ARG A 48 -2.02 15.90 -11.10
N ASN A 49 -3.05 16.12 -11.92
CA ASN A 49 -3.44 17.47 -12.36
C ASN A 49 -3.99 18.33 -11.23
N ARG A 50 -4.64 17.71 -10.24
CA ARG A 50 -5.16 18.42 -9.08
C ARG A 50 -4.18 18.53 -7.92
N GLU A 51 -3.02 17.90 -8.02
CA GLU A 51 -2.04 17.77 -6.93
C GLU A 51 -2.64 17.14 -5.67
N GLU A 52 -3.60 16.25 -5.86
CA GLU A 52 -4.31 15.54 -4.79
C GLU A 52 -3.87 14.07 -4.72
N ALA A 53 -4.13 13.45 -3.57
CA ALA A 53 -3.98 12.01 -3.45
C ALA A 53 -4.98 11.28 -4.36
N LEU A 54 -4.57 10.16 -4.92
CA LEU A 54 -5.49 9.30 -5.67
C LEU A 54 -6.56 8.74 -4.74
N ASP A 55 -7.75 8.52 -5.27
CA ASP A 55 -8.81 7.84 -4.53
C ASP A 55 -8.38 6.44 -4.10
N HIS A 56 -8.83 6.01 -2.92
CA HIS A 56 -8.50 4.68 -2.41
C HIS A 56 -9.01 3.59 -3.35
N THR A 57 -8.19 2.58 -3.55
CA THR A 57 -8.40 1.56 -4.58
C THR A 57 -8.35 0.17 -3.98
N LEU A 58 -9.27 -0.68 -4.37
CA LEU A 58 -9.25 -2.10 -4.02
C LEU A 58 -8.95 -2.93 -5.26
N VAL A 59 -7.94 -3.78 -5.17
CA VAL A 59 -7.49 -4.64 -6.26
C VAL A 59 -7.85 -6.08 -5.95
N PHE A 60 -8.62 -6.70 -6.84
CA PHE A 60 -9.01 -8.11 -6.74
C PHE A 60 -8.18 -8.97 -7.70
N GLY A 61 -7.86 -10.16 -7.28
CA GLY A 61 -7.24 -11.15 -8.14
C GLY A 61 -6.57 -12.28 -7.37
N PRO A 62 -6.25 -13.38 -8.04
CA PRO A 62 -5.53 -14.50 -7.43
C PRO A 62 -4.16 -14.08 -6.90
N PRO A 63 -3.63 -14.77 -5.88
CA PRO A 63 -2.29 -14.49 -5.37
C PRO A 63 -1.24 -14.53 -6.48
N GLY A 64 -0.30 -13.59 -6.47
CA GLY A 64 0.82 -13.57 -7.39
C GLY A 64 0.55 -12.97 -8.77
N LEU A 65 -0.64 -12.44 -9.04
CA LEU A 65 -0.99 -11.86 -10.34
C LEU A 65 -0.89 -10.32 -10.38
N GLY A 66 0.22 -9.78 -9.90
CA GLY A 66 0.57 -8.40 -10.19
C GLY A 66 -0.13 -7.33 -9.35
N LYS A 67 -0.81 -7.68 -8.25
CA LYS A 67 -1.43 -6.69 -7.36
C LYS A 67 -0.40 -5.75 -6.72
N THR A 68 0.70 -6.30 -6.23
CA THR A 68 1.83 -5.52 -5.71
C THR A 68 2.47 -4.67 -6.81
N THR A 69 2.60 -5.23 -7.99
CA THR A 69 3.13 -4.53 -9.16
C THR A 69 2.26 -3.33 -9.51
N LEU A 70 0.94 -3.49 -9.49
CA LEU A 70 0.01 -2.40 -9.75
C LEU A 70 0.13 -1.28 -8.71
N ALA A 71 0.27 -1.62 -7.43
CA ALA A 71 0.48 -0.63 -6.38
C ALA A 71 1.78 0.16 -6.57
N ASN A 72 2.86 -0.52 -6.96
CA ASN A 72 4.14 0.12 -7.28
C ASN A 72 4.02 1.05 -8.50
N ILE A 73 3.28 0.64 -9.51
CA ILE A 73 3.01 1.48 -10.70
C ILE A 73 2.26 2.74 -10.30
N ILE A 74 1.22 2.62 -9.49
CA ILE A 74 0.45 3.76 -9.00
C ILE A 74 1.36 4.75 -8.27
N ALA A 75 2.18 4.28 -7.36
CA ALA A 75 3.12 5.13 -6.62
C ALA A 75 4.12 5.81 -7.56
N HIS A 76 4.67 5.07 -8.52
CA HIS A 76 5.62 5.62 -9.49
C HIS A 76 4.99 6.70 -10.36
N GLU A 77 3.80 6.47 -10.89
CA GLU A 77 3.09 7.43 -11.74
C GLU A 77 2.67 8.68 -10.98
N LEU A 78 2.40 8.58 -9.68
CA LEU A 78 2.10 9.72 -8.82
C LEU A 78 3.36 10.45 -8.33
N GLY A 79 4.55 9.89 -8.56
CA GLY A 79 5.78 10.41 -7.99
C GLY A 79 5.82 10.29 -6.46
N ALA A 80 5.11 9.31 -5.91
CA ALA A 80 4.94 9.10 -4.49
C ALA A 80 5.76 7.92 -3.98
N ASN A 81 6.05 7.93 -2.69
CA ASN A 81 6.63 6.77 -2.02
C ASN A 81 5.55 5.75 -1.71
N ILE A 82 5.92 4.49 -1.70
CA ILE A 82 5.03 3.39 -1.32
C ILE A 82 5.50 2.76 -0.01
N LYS A 83 4.54 2.50 0.87
CA LYS A 83 4.74 1.69 2.07
C LYS A 83 3.85 0.46 1.98
N THR A 84 4.41 -0.70 2.25
CA THR A 84 3.72 -1.97 2.09
C THR A 84 3.55 -2.68 3.42
N THR A 85 2.39 -3.28 3.61
CA THR A 85 2.07 -4.13 4.74
C THR A 85 1.03 -5.18 4.32
N SER A 86 0.55 -5.96 5.25
CA SER A 86 -0.50 -6.94 5.00
C SER A 86 -1.49 -7.01 6.15
N GLY A 87 -2.69 -7.50 5.87
CA GLY A 87 -3.72 -7.69 6.89
C GLY A 87 -3.22 -8.50 8.09
N PRO A 88 -2.59 -9.66 7.88
CA PRO A 88 -2.06 -10.48 8.98
C PRO A 88 -1.00 -9.79 9.84
N VAL A 89 -0.22 -8.87 9.28
CA VAL A 89 0.82 -8.13 10.03
C VAL A 89 0.22 -7.07 10.93
N LEU A 90 -0.91 -6.49 10.54
CA LEU A 90 -1.60 -5.45 11.30
C LEU A 90 -2.52 -6.08 12.37
N GLU A 91 -1.93 -6.63 13.41
CA GLU A 91 -2.68 -7.31 14.48
C GLU A 91 -3.24 -6.37 15.53
N LYS A 92 -2.50 -5.31 15.84
CA LYS A 92 -2.82 -4.38 16.92
C LYS A 92 -3.03 -2.97 16.39
N ALA A 93 -3.86 -2.20 17.09
CA ALA A 93 -4.09 -0.79 16.77
C ALA A 93 -2.79 0.01 16.68
N GLY A 94 -1.83 -0.28 17.54
CA GLY A 94 -0.52 0.36 17.52
C GLY A 94 0.28 0.10 16.25
N ASP A 95 0.15 -1.08 15.65
CA ASP A 95 0.82 -1.42 14.39
C ASP A 95 0.29 -0.56 13.24
N LEU A 96 -1.04 -0.42 13.16
CA LEU A 96 -1.67 0.44 12.15
C LEU A 96 -1.33 1.91 12.39
N ALA A 97 -1.39 2.36 13.64
CA ALA A 97 -1.05 3.74 14.01
C ALA A 97 0.39 4.08 13.61
N ALA A 98 1.34 3.19 13.85
CA ALA A 98 2.73 3.37 13.46
C ALA A 98 2.89 3.51 11.93
N MET A 99 2.17 2.70 11.15
CA MET A 99 2.17 2.81 9.69
C MET A 99 1.60 4.14 9.22
N LEU A 100 0.45 4.52 9.74
CA LEU A 100 -0.25 5.74 9.29
C LEU A 100 0.49 7.02 9.68
N THR A 101 1.08 7.06 10.86
CA THR A 101 1.83 8.26 11.33
C THR A 101 3.16 8.45 10.62
N ASN A 102 3.70 7.42 9.99
CA ASN A 102 4.91 7.49 9.17
C ASN A 102 4.65 7.88 7.71
N LEU A 103 3.40 7.99 7.29
CA LEU A 103 3.05 8.42 5.94
C LEU A 103 3.32 9.92 5.76
N GLU A 104 3.84 10.27 4.60
CA GLU A 104 3.97 11.64 4.14
C GLU A 104 2.84 11.96 3.17
N SER A 105 2.60 13.25 2.93
CA SER A 105 1.54 13.68 2.01
C SER A 105 1.72 13.09 0.62
N GLY A 106 0.68 12.46 0.13
CA GLY A 106 0.67 11.82 -1.19
C GLY A 106 1.20 10.39 -1.23
N ASP A 107 1.71 9.86 -0.12
CA ASP A 107 2.21 8.49 -0.07
C ASP A 107 1.13 7.46 -0.41
N VAL A 108 1.57 6.32 -0.94
CA VAL A 108 0.72 5.15 -1.18
C VAL A 108 0.95 4.13 -0.08
N LEU A 109 -0.12 3.72 0.57
CA LEU A 109 -0.11 2.61 1.52
C LEU A 109 -0.74 1.38 0.85
N PHE A 110 0.06 0.34 0.67
CA PHE A 110 -0.40 -0.93 0.11
C PHE A 110 -0.62 -1.95 1.24
N ILE A 111 -1.84 -2.47 1.32
CA ILE A 111 -2.19 -3.53 2.28
C ILE A 111 -2.60 -4.77 1.52
N ASP A 112 -1.73 -5.77 1.51
CA ASP A 112 -2.05 -7.08 0.94
C ASP A 112 -2.96 -7.88 1.88
N GLU A 113 -3.78 -8.74 1.32
CA GLU A 113 -4.77 -9.53 2.08
C GLU A 113 -5.60 -8.66 3.04
N ILE A 114 -6.10 -7.53 2.54
CA ILE A 114 -6.84 -6.54 3.36
C ILE A 114 -8.09 -7.14 4.02
N HIS A 115 -8.65 -8.19 3.43
CA HIS A 115 -9.80 -8.91 3.98
C HIS A 115 -9.51 -9.61 5.31
N ARG A 116 -8.22 -9.78 5.66
CA ARG A 116 -7.78 -10.41 6.90
C ARG A 116 -7.59 -9.43 8.07
N LEU A 117 -7.92 -8.17 7.88
CA LEU A 117 -7.93 -7.20 8.97
C LEU A 117 -9.04 -7.57 9.98
N SER A 118 -8.75 -7.43 11.27
CA SER A 118 -9.76 -7.58 12.30
C SER A 118 -10.75 -6.41 12.29
N PRO A 119 -11.98 -6.59 12.78
CA PRO A 119 -12.94 -5.49 12.88
C PRO A 119 -12.42 -4.28 13.67
N ALA A 120 -11.64 -4.51 14.72
CA ALA A 120 -11.04 -3.43 15.51
C ALA A 120 -10.06 -2.59 14.70
N ILE A 121 -9.29 -3.21 13.83
CA ILE A 121 -8.36 -2.51 12.93
C ILE A 121 -9.12 -1.78 11.83
N GLU A 122 -10.15 -2.38 11.26
CA GLU A 122 -11.00 -1.74 10.25
C GLU A 122 -11.66 -0.46 10.78
N GLU A 123 -12.12 -0.46 12.02
CA GLU A 123 -12.72 0.70 12.67
C GLU A 123 -11.76 1.89 12.79
N ILE A 124 -10.47 1.62 12.88
CA ILE A 124 -9.43 2.66 12.90
C ILE A 124 -9.10 3.10 11.48
N LEU A 125 -9.05 2.15 10.55
CA LEU A 125 -8.65 2.41 9.17
C LEU A 125 -9.66 3.26 8.41
N TYR A 126 -10.96 3.02 8.57
CA TYR A 126 -11.97 3.73 7.81
C TYR A 126 -11.96 5.25 8.02
N PRO A 127 -11.94 5.78 9.25
CA PRO A 127 -11.80 7.23 9.44
C PRO A 127 -10.48 7.80 8.90
N ALA A 128 -9.41 7.01 8.95
CA ALA A 128 -8.13 7.41 8.39
C ALA A 128 -8.20 7.56 6.86
N MET A 129 -8.95 6.70 6.19
CA MET A 129 -9.16 6.76 4.74
C MET A 129 -10.13 7.88 4.34
N GLU A 130 -11.22 8.04 5.07
CA GLU A 130 -12.28 8.95 4.71
C GLU A 130 -11.96 10.41 5.07
N ASP A 131 -11.46 10.61 6.29
CA ASP A 131 -11.27 11.94 6.87
C ASP A 131 -9.82 12.29 7.16
N TYR A 132 -8.88 11.37 6.87
CA TYR A 132 -7.46 11.51 7.20
C TYR A 132 -7.25 11.81 8.68
N LYS A 133 -7.98 11.08 9.51
CA LYS A 133 -7.90 11.18 10.97
C LYS A 133 -7.64 9.83 11.61
N LEU A 134 -6.71 9.81 12.53
CA LEU A 134 -6.40 8.64 13.34
C LEU A 134 -7.05 8.83 14.70
N ASP A 135 -7.93 7.92 15.09
CA ASP A 135 -8.58 7.87 16.39
C ASP A 135 -8.24 6.54 17.06
N ILE A 136 -7.43 6.59 18.08
CA ILE A 136 -7.00 5.40 18.82
C ILE A 136 -7.24 5.56 20.31
N MET A 137 -7.55 4.43 20.96
CA MET A 137 -7.65 4.35 22.40
C MET A 137 -6.30 3.96 22.99
N ILE A 138 -5.82 4.73 23.95
CA ILE A 138 -4.62 4.44 24.72
C ILE A 138 -5.01 4.18 26.15
N GLY A 139 -4.46 3.10 26.75
CA GLY A 139 -4.75 2.69 28.10
C GLY A 139 -5.95 1.75 28.20
N GLU A 140 -6.22 1.28 29.42
CA GLU A 140 -7.28 0.34 29.72
C GLU A 140 -8.17 0.86 30.86
N GLY A 141 -9.44 0.43 30.84
CA GLY A 141 -10.41 0.75 31.87
C GLY A 141 -10.72 2.26 31.99
N PRO A 142 -10.94 2.76 33.21
CA PRO A 142 -11.34 4.17 33.40
C PRO A 142 -10.27 5.18 33.01
N ALA A 143 -9.02 4.75 32.86
CA ALA A 143 -7.91 5.61 32.45
C ALA A 143 -7.71 5.64 30.92
N ALA A 144 -8.54 4.93 30.16
CA ALA A 144 -8.46 4.92 28.71
C ALA A 144 -8.74 6.31 28.12
N ARG A 145 -7.88 6.73 27.19
CA ARG A 145 -8.00 8.01 26.50
C ARG A 145 -8.09 7.78 25.01
N SER A 146 -8.94 8.57 24.37
CA SER A 146 -9.00 8.66 22.93
C SER A 146 -8.00 9.72 22.45
N ILE A 147 -7.10 9.34 21.55
CA ILE A 147 -6.17 10.26 20.89
C ILE A 147 -6.60 10.42 19.44
N LYS A 148 -6.79 11.66 19.02
CA LYS A 148 -7.12 12.02 17.64
C LYS A 148 -5.96 12.78 17.03
N LEU A 149 -5.45 12.25 15.92
CA LEU A 149 -4.36 12.85 15.16
C LEU A 149 -4.82 13.10 13.73
N ASP A 150 -4.41 14.24 13.17
CA ASP A 150 -4.58 14.48 11.74
C ASP A 150 -3.48 13.78 10.97
N LEU A 151 -3.86 13.14 9.87
CA LEU A 151 -2.95 12.47 8.96
C LEU A 151 -2.80 13.29 7.68
N PRO A 152 -1.60 13.28 7.05
CA PRO A 152 -1.49 13.85 5.72
C PRO A 152 -2.30 13.01 4.73
N PRO A 153 -2.81 13.61 3.64
CA PRO A 153 -3.52 12.85 2.60
C PRO A 153 -2.65 11.73 2.03
N PHE A 154 -3.22 10.56 1.91
CA PHE A 154 -2.55 9.38 1.35
C PHE A 154 -3.52 8.57 0.49
N THR A 155 -2.99 7.68 -0.31
CA THR A 155 -3.77 6.75 -1.09
C THR A 155 -3.62 5.34 -0.54
N LEU A 156 -4.74 4.71 -0.21
CA LEU A 156 -4.74 3.29 0.15
C LEU A 156 -4.95 2.44 -1.09
N VAL A 157 -4.10 1.44 -1.27
CA VAL A 157 -4.32 0.36 -2.24
C VAL A 157 -4.43 -0.93 -1.46
N GLY A 158 -5.64 -1.46 -1.37
CA GLY A 158 -5.90 -2.75 -0.74
C GLY A 158 -5.93 -3.86 -1.78
N ALA A 159 -5.34 -4.99 -1.46
CA ALA A 159 -5.39 -6.18 -2.30
C ALA A 159 -6.11 -7.32 -1.59
N THR A 160 -6.94 -8.03 -2.35
CA THR A 160 -7.69 -9.17 -1.85
C THR A 160 -7.82 -10.24 -2.94
N THR A 161 -8.11 -11.44 -2.52
CA THR A 161 -8.41 -12.58 -3.42
C THR A 161 -9.89 -12.76 -3.63
#